data_65a8e4f14e32efaf32e292d3994d0bb5
#
_entry.id   65a8e4f14e32efaf32e292d3994d0bb5
#
_cell.length_a   1.000
_cell.length_b   1.000
_cell.length_c   1.000
_cell.angle_alpha   90.00
_cell.angle_beta   90.00
_cell.angle_gamma   90.00
#
_symmetry.space_group_name_H-M   'P 1'
#
loop_
_entity.id
_entity.type
_entity.pdbx_description
1 polymer ?
#
loop_
_entity_poly.entity_id
_entity_poly.type
_entity_poly.pdbx_seq_one_letter_code
_entity_poly.pdbx_strand_id
1 'polypeptide(L)'
;MELYGFDGNEQPSKLGHYLQGIQHFGFTTPDLEKSLKFYIDILGGRLAVGGDGFYGEELHNLLFQADELKAREKGIEPTAAGIPDIRDGSKEVLDVRFIEFGNTSLEMLHFRGADSTASAPNTFKPINTSVGFGNASHLSFFLKSDIDVNKFGEELESVCHANGLNNVQVHRKVDVKSREDLSSASKKFAIDQFPGSFDGWALIYVKGPNGEQLEFNQVKVTCKDNFISAQQLYNRLAGTKYEWPTG
;
A
#
# COMPACT_ATOMS: atom_id res chain seq x y z
N MET A 1 -2.47 5.93 -33.96
CA MET A 1 -2.40 5.35 -32.61
C MET A 1 -3.75 5.70 -31.96
N GLU A 2 -4.69 4.77 -32.00
CA GLU A 2 -5.97 4.97 -31.34
C GLU A 2 -5.72 4.97 -29.83
N LEU A 3 -6.11 6.06 -29.19
CA LEU A 3 -6.06 6.15 -27.74
C LEU A 3 -7.14 5.22 -27.17
N TYR A 4 -6.73 4.28 -26.33
CA TYR A 4 -7.63 3.37 -25.64
C TYR A 4 -8.82 4.14 -25.07
N GLY A 5 -10.03 3.81 -25.50
CA GLY A 5 -11.24 4.08 -24.76
C GLY A 5 -11.96 5.41 -25.00
N PHE A 6 -11.82 6.07 -26.16
CA PHE A 6 -12.58 7.30 -26.46
C PHE A 6 -13.53 7.18 -27.67
N ASP A 7 -14.00 5.99 -27.99
CA ASP A 7 -14.91 5.75 -29.13
C ASP A 7 -16.41 5.80 -28.76
N GLY A 8 -16.74 6.14 -27.53
CA GLY A 8 -18.15 6.22 -27.07
C GLY A 8 -18.86 4.87 -26.87
N ASN A 9 -18.18 3.76 -27.12
CA ASN A 9 -18.65 2.40 -26.87
C ASN A 9 -17.99 1.79 -25.62
N GLU A 10 -18.07 2.52 -24.50
CA GLU A 10 -17.47 2.08 -23.25
C GLU A 10 -18.15 0.81 -22.73
N GLN A 11 -17.45 -0.30 -22.84
CA GLN A 11 -17.83 -1.49 -22.10
C GLN A 11 -17.43 -1.30 -20.63
N PRO A 12 -18.27 -1.71 -19.66
CA PRO A 12 -17.89 -1.68 -18.26
C PRO A 12 -16.56 -2.39 -18.04
N SER A 13 -15.63 -1.77 -17.34
CA SER A 13 -14.35 -2.40 -17.01
C SER A 13 -14.61 -3.63 -16.14
N LYS A 14 -13.79 -4.70 -16.34
CA LYS A 14 -13.99 -6.00 -15.66
C LYS A 14 -14.02 -5.89 -14.13
N LEU A 15 -13.21 -4.99 -13.55
CA LEU A 15 -13.06 -4.83 -12.10
C LEU A 15 -13.40 -3.42 -11.61
N GLY A 16 -13.66 -2.47 -12.51
CA GLY A 16 -13.93 -1.08 -12.13
C GLY A 16 -15.15 -0.91 -11.22
N HIS A 17 -16.12 -1.82 -11.29
CA HIS A 17 -17.30 -1.80 -10.45
C HIS A 17 -17.00 -2.05 -8.96
N TYR A 18 -15.81 -2.58 -8.62
CA TYR A 18 -15.33 -2.72 -7.23
C TYR A 18 -14.70 -1.43 -6.67
N LEU A 19 -14.25 -0.52 -7.54
CA LEU A 19 -13.40 0.61 -7.15
C LEU A 19 -14.20 1.89 -6.91
N GLN A 20 -13.68 2.74 -6.02
CA GLN A 20 -14.22 4.08 -5.72
C GLN A 20 -13.23 5.20 -6.05
N GLY A 21 -12.09 4.87 -6.64
CA GLY A 21 -11.04 5.82 -6.98
C GLY A 21 -9.71 5.51 -6.28
N ILE A 22 -8.80 6.48 -6.34
CA ILE A 22 -7.50 6.40 -5.69
C ILE A 22 -7.65 6.90 -4.25
N GLN A 23 -7.16 6.15 -3.29
CA GLN A 23 -7.29 6.50 -1.87
C GLN A 23 -6.09 7.30 -1.37
N HIS A 24 -4.87 6.81 -1.56
CA HIS A 24 -3.67 7.51 -1.13
C HIS A 24 -2.48 7.22 -2.04
N PHE A 25 -1.42 8.00 -1.85
CA PHE A 25 -0.09 7.75 -2.36
C PHE A 25 0.85 7.50 -1.19
N GLY A 26 1.49 6.31 -1.14
CA GLY A 26 2.43 5.93 -0.09
C GLY A 26 3.88 6.10 -0.53
N PHE A 27 4.74 6.56 0.39
CA PHE A 27 6.18 6.64 0.17
C PHE A 27 6.96 6.43 1.46
N THR A 28 8.17 5.93 1.30
CA THR A 28 9.10 5.75 2.43
C THR A 28 9.83 7.05 2.73
N THR A 29 9.94 7.41 4.00
CA THR A 29 10.74 8.53 4.47
C THR A 29 11.83 8.07 5.45
N PRO A 30 13.07 8.59 5.33
CA PRO A 30 14.14 8.32 6.31
C PRO A 30 13.99 9.14 7.58
N ASP A 31 13.20 10.23 7.55
CA ASP A 31 13.04 11.17 8.65
C ASP A 31 11.57 11.59 8.74
N LEU A 32 10.83 10.88 9.58
CA LEU A 32 9.39 11.08 9.74
C LEU A 32 9.08 12.47 10.31
N GLU A 33 9.88 12.97 11.26
CA GLU A 33 9.67 14.25 11.91
C GLU A 33 9.79 15.42 10.92
N LYS A 34 10.85 15.42 10.10
CA LYS A 34 11.00 16.41 9.02
C LYS A 34 9.88 16.34 8.00
N SER A 35 9.46 15.13 7.64
CA SER A 35 8.35 14.94 6.72
C SER A 35 7.05 15.52 7.29
N LEU A 36 6.73 15.21 8.54
CA LEU A 36 5.54 15.77 9.21
C LEU A 36 5.57 17.30 9.27
N LYS A 37 6.72 17.87 9.65
CA LYS A 37 6.89 19.34 9.66
C LYS A 37 6.63 19.93 8.27
N PHE A 38 7.16 19.33 7.22
CA PHE A 38 6.95 19.82 5.85
C PHE A 38 5.50 19.69 5.41
N TYR A 39 4.94 18.47 5.50
CA TYR A 39 3.60 18.20 4.96
C TYR A 39 2.46 18.77 5.82
N ILE A 40 2.63 18.89 7.13
CA ILE A 40 1.61 19.45 8.02
C ILE A 40 1.84 20.94 8.25
N ASP A 41 3.00 21.34 8.80
CA ASP A 41 3.21 22.72 9.25
C ASP A 41 3.37 23.69 8.07
N ILE A 42 4.08 23.26 7.01
CA ILE A 42 4.36 24.11 5.85
C ILE A 42 3.28 24.00 4.78
N LEU A 43 2.92 22.79 4.37
CA LEU A 43 1.96 22.58 3.28
C LEU A 43 0.50 22.55 3.74
N GLY A 44 0.22 22.48 5.04
CA GLY A 44 -1.12 22.58 5.60
C GLY A 44 -1.93 21.28 5.58
N GLY A 45 -1.33 20.14 5.31
CA GLY A 45 -1.96 18.84 5.44
C GLY A 45 -2.46 18.58 6.86
N ARG A 46 -3.30 17.58 7.04
CA ARG A 46 -3.86 17.22 8.35
C ARG A 46 -3.65 15.73 8.62
N LEU A 47 -3.11 15.43 9.79
CA LEU A 47 -2.97 14.04 10.22
C LEU A 47 -4.36 13.40 10.35
N ALA A 48 -4.59 12.34 9.59
CA ALA A 48 -5.82 11.57 9.64
C ALA A 48 -5.64 10.32 10.52
N VAL A 49 -4.65 9.50 10.22
CA VAL A 49 -4.37 8.23 10.88
C VAL A 49 -2.88 8.10 11.13
N GLY A 50 -2.49 7.47 12.23
CA GLY A 50 -1.10 7.21 12.55
C GLY A 50 -0.93 6.09 13.57
N GLY A 51 0.21 5.42 13.50
CA GLY A 51 0.62 4.41 14.45
C GLY A 51 2.14 4.20 14.38
N ASP A 52 2.69 3.71 15.47
CA ASP A 52 4.12 3.49 15.64
C ASP A 52 4.41 2.02 15.98
N GLY A 53 5.56 1.55 15.51
CA GLY A 53 6.09 0.26 15.91
C GLY A 53 5.31 -0.93 15.35
N PHE A 54 4.73 -0.81 14.17
CA PHE A 54 4.11 -1.95 13.51
C PHE A 54 5.17 -2.98 13.11
N TYR A 55 4.88 -4.23 13.41
CA TYR A 55 5.69 -5.38 13.03
C TYR A 55 4.80 -6.63 12.91
N GLY A 56 5.36 -7.71 12.45
CA GLY A 56 4.67 -8.99 12.35
C GLY A 56 4.90 -9.67 11.00
N GLU A 57 4.86 -10.98 11.01
CA GLU A 57 5.10 -11.80 9.83
C GLU A 57 4.10 -11.51 8.70
N GLU A 58 2.81 -11.38 9.03
CA GLU A 58 1.78 -11.10 8.03
C GLU A 58 2.01 -9.76 7.33
N LEU A 59 2.28 -8.70 8.08
CA LEU A 59 2.53 -7.36 7.53
C LEU A 59 3.81 -7.34 6.69
N HIS A 60 4.88 -7.95 7.19
CA HIS A 60 6.13 -8.06 6.44
C HIS A 60 5.92 -8.76 5.10
N ASN A 61 5.24 -9.91 5.10
CA ASN A 61 4.99 -10.68 3.88
C ASN A 61 4.09 -9.93 2.90
N LEU A 62 3.07 -9.20 3.36
CA LEU A 62 2.24 -8.37 2.49
C LEU A 62 3.05 -7.28 1.78
N LEU A 63 4.00 -6.65 2.46
CA LEU A 63 4.81 -5.59 1.88
C LEU A 63 5.89 -6.13 0.93
N PHE A 64 6.62 -7.19 1.32
CA PHE A 64 7.89 -7.53 0.72
C PHE A 64 7.97 -8.89 0.04
N GLN A 65 6.93 -9.73 0.10
CA GLN A 65 6.99 -11.13 -0.37
C GLN A 65 7.55 -11.29 -1.79
N ALA A 66 7.10 -10.49 -2.75
CA ALA A 66 7.56 -10.59 -4.13
C ALA A 66 9.04 -10.19 -4.29
N ASP A 67 9.48 -9.19 -3.53
CA ASP A 67 10.87 -8.72 -3.59
C ASP A 67 11.81 -9.70 -2.88
N GLU A 68 11.38 -10.32 -1.78
CA GLU A 68 12.12 -11.40 -1.13
C GLU A 68 12.29 -12.62 -2.03
N LEU A 69 11.22 -13.07 -2.68
CA LEU A 69 11.30 -14.17 -3.64
C LEU A 69 12.33 -13.87 -4.73
N LYS A 70 12.29 -12.66 -5.29
CA LYS A 70 13.24 -12.22 -6.32
C LYS A 70 14.70 -12.14 -5.81
N ALA A 71 14.90 -11.73 -4.57
CA ALA A 71 16.23 -11.73 -3.95
C ALA A 71 16.75 -13.16 -3.79
N ARG A 72 15.94 -14.07 -3.24
CA ARG A 72 16.27 -15.48 -3.02
C ARG A 72 16.53 -16.21 -4.34
N GLU A 73 15.75 -15.99 -5.38
CA GLU A 73 15.97 -16.54 -6.74
C GLU A 73 17.37 -16.15 -7.30
N LYS A 74 17.88 -14.98 -6.89
CA LYS A 74 19.23 -14.50 -7.25
C LYS A 74 20.32 -14.92 -6.28
N GLY A 75 20.01 -15.70 -5.25
CA GLY A 75 20.93 -16.07 -4.19
C GLY A 75 21.36 -14.90 -3.29
N ILE A 76 20.54 -13.83 -3.22
CA ILE A 76 20.80 -12.65 -2.39
C ILE A 76 19.95 -12.75 -1.13
N GLU A 77 20.57 -12.54 0.04
CA GLU A 77 19.82 -12.41 1.30
C GLU A 77 18.91 -11.18 1.24
N PRO A 78 17.60 -11.27 1.61
CA PRO A 78 16.66 -10.18 1.48
C PRO A 78 17.12 -8.85 2.11
N THR A 79 17.69 -8.88 3.31
CA THR A 79 18.22 -7.67 3.97
C THR A 79 19.42 -7.07 3.22
N ALA A 80 20.25 -7.90 2.59
CA ALA A 80 21.33 -7.42 1.72
C ALA A 80 20.81 -6.82 0.41
N ALA A 81 19.58 -7.17 0.01
CA ALA A 81 18.87 -6.53 -1.10
C ALA A 81 18.19 -5.20 -0.69
N GLY A 82 18.27 -4.80 0.58
CA GLY A 82 17.68 -3.58 1.11
C GLY A 82 16.20 -3.73 1.51
N ILE A 83 15.76 -4.94 1.78
CA ILE A 83 14.41 -5.24 2.26
C ILE A 83 14.43 -5.18 3.79
N PRO A 84 13.67 -4.27 4.43
CA PRO A 84 13.57 -4.22 5.89
C PRO A 84 13.00 -5.52 6.48
N ASP A 85 13.50 -5.97 7.63
CA ASP A 85 12.94 -7.13 8.33
C ASP A 85 12.15 -6.70 9.57
N ILE A 86 10.85 -6.55 9.38
CA ILE A 86 9.91 -6.16 10.45
C ILE A 86 9.12 -7.34 11.03
N ARG A 87 9.58 -8.60 10.86
CA ARG A 87 8.81 -9.78 11.27
C ARG A 87 8.58 -9.87 12.78
N ASP A 88 9.62 -9.65 13.55
CA ASP A 88 9.58 -9.83 15.01
C ASP A 88 9.61 -8.52 15.81
N GLY A 89 9.87 -7.40 15.13
CA GLY A 89 9.95 -6.08 15.75
C GLY A 89 11.18 -5.85 16.64
N SER A 90 12.12 -6.80 16.68
CA SER A 90 13.28 -6.72 17.57
C SER A 90 14.35 -5.72 17.10
N LYS A 91 14.44 -5.48 15.81
CA LYS A 91 15.44 -4.60 15.18
C LYS A 91 14.81 -3.48 14.39
N GLU A 92 13.83 -3.82 13.59
CA GLU A 92 13.18 -2.92 12.63
C GLU A 92 11.68 -2.96 12.84
N VAL A 93 11.05 -1.80 12.81
CA VAL A 93 9.60 -1.63 12.92
C VAL A 93 9.15 -0.56 11.92
N LEU A 94 7.87 -0.56 11.60
CA LEU A 94 7.26 0.40 10.71
C LEU A 94 6.43 1.41 11.49
N ASP A 95 6.72 2.70 11.30
CA ASP A 95 5.85 3.79 11.73
C ASP A 95 5.09 4.34 10.50
N VAL A 96 3.80 4.62 10.65
CA VAL A 96 2.92 5.04 9.56
C VAL A 96 2.19 6.33 9.91
N ARG A 97 2.08 7.24 8.95
CA ARG A 97 1.24 8.46 9.06
C ARG A 97 0.49 8.70 7.77
N PHE A 98 -0.80 8.96 7.89
CA PHE A 98 -1.63 9.44 6.78
C PHE A 98 -1.91 10.92 6.94
N ILE A 99 -1.52 11.69 5.95
CA ILE A 99 -1.71 13.14 5.90
C ILE A 99 -2.74 13.45 4.82
N GLU A 100 -3.88 13.96 5.25
CA GLU A 100 -5.02 14.30 4.37
C GLU A 100 -4.84 15.69 3.76
N PHE A 101 -5.08 15.80 2.44
CA PHE A 101 -5.05 17.03 1.65
C PHE A 101 -6.41 17.38 1.01
N GLY A 102 -7.48 16.72 1.43
CA GLY A 102 -8.84 16.99 0.97
C GLY A 102 -9.28 16.09 -0.17
N ASN A 103 -8.51 15.97 -1.23
CA ASN A 103 -8.83 15.11 -2.37
C ASN A 103 -8.09 13.76 -2.37
N THR A 104 -7.05 13.64 -1.58
CA THR A 104 -6.28 12.40 -1.37
C THR A 104 -5.40 12.53 -0.14
N SER A 105 -4.91 11.41 0.35
CA SER A 105 -3.97 11.35 1.46
C SER A 105 -2.56 11.00 0.97
N LEU A 106 -1.56 11.40 1.74
CA LEU A 106 -0.19 10.85 1.64
C LEU A 106 0.02 9.88 2.79
N GLU A 107 0.50 8.68 2.49
CA GLU A 107 0.97 7.75 3.49
C GLU A 107 2.50 7.84 3.60
N MET A 108 2.99 8.07 4.79
CA MET A 108 4.41 8.08 5.12
C MET A 108 4.77 6.81 5.86
N LEU A 109 5.71 6.06 5.31
CA LEU A 109 6.23 4.81 5.86
C LEU A 109 7.66 5.06 6.34
N HIS A 110 7.89 4.91 7.63
CA HIS A 110 9.21 5.06 8.22
C HIS A 110 9.66 3.74 8.86
N PHE A 111 10.66 3.10 8.26
CA PHE A 111 11.23 1.86 8.77
C PHE A 111 12.31 2.17 9.79
N ARG A 112 11.91 2.31 11.04
CA ARG A 112 12.80 2.62 12.15
C ARG A 112 13.73 1.44 12.42
N GLY A 113 15.03 1.74 12.51
CA GLY A 113 16.08 0.74 12.70
C GLY A 113 16.71 0.22 11.40
N ALA A 114 16.05 0.40 10.23
CA ALA A 114 16.55 -0.09 8.95
C ALA A 114 17.87 0.56 8.52
N ASP A 115 18.12 1.79 8.93
CA ASP A 115 19.35 2.56 8.68
C ASP A 115 20.50 2.18 9.60
N SER A 116 20.25 1.47 10.70
CA SER A 116 21.26 1.03 11.68
C SER A 116 22.04 -0.20 11.23
N THR A 117 21.59 -0.91 10.19
CA THR A 117 22.28 -2.09 9.66
C THR A 117 23.25 -1.72 8.53
N ALA A 118 24.39 -2.39 8.44
CA ALA A 118 25.41 -2.12 7.41
C ALA A 118 24.92 -2.32 5.96
N SER A 119 23.78 -2.96 5.78
CA SER A 119 23.07 -3.15 4.51
C SER A 119 22.05 -2.05 4.19
N ALA A 120 21.73 -1.20 5.15
CA ALA A 120 20.73 -0.16 5.06
C ALA A 120 20.97 0.95 4.00
N PRO A 121 22.16 1.21 3.47
CA PRO A 121 22.33 2.24 2.44
C PRO A 121 21.43 2.06 1.22
N ASN A 122 20.84 0.89 1.02
CA ASN A 122 20.02 0.60 -0.15
C ASN A 122 18.52 0.87 0.07
N THR A 123 18.05 0.91 1.31
CA THR A 123 16.63 1.10 1.63
C THR A 123 16.13 2.47 1.16
N PHE A 124 16.99 3.48 1.16
CA PHE A 124 16.67 4.86 0.78
C PHE A 124 17.35 5.32 -0.51
N LYS A 125 18.00 4.44 -1.25
CA LYS A 125 18.55 4.82 -2.55
C LYS A 125 17.42 5.19 -3.50
N PRO A 126 17.55 6.30 -4.25
CA PRO A 126 16.61 6.61 -5.31
C PRO A 126 16.53 5.40 -6.25
N ILE A 127 15.34 4.90 -6.46
CA ILE A 127 15.15 3.80 -7.38
C ILE A 127 15.30 4.34 -8.77
N ASN A 128 16.31 3.84 -9.45
CA ASN A 128 16.55 4.16 -10.84
C ASN A 128 15.60 3.32 -11.72
N THR A 129 14.30 3.55 -11.55
CA THR A 129 13.28 2.97 -12.41
C THR A 129 12.54 4.11 -13.07
N SER A 130 12.51 4.10 -14.37
CA SER A 130 11.71 5.03 -15.18
C SER A 130 10.21 4.77 -15.06
N VAL A 131 9.83 3.67 -14.46
CA VAL A 131 8.43 3.24 -14.30
C VAL A 131 8.28 2.49 -12.98
N GLY A 132 7.31 2.91 -12.19
CA GLY A 132 6.94 2.23 -10.97
C GLY A 132 7.51 2.85 -9.70
N PHE A 133 6.89 2.47 -8.62
CA PHE A 133 7.24 2.86 -7.27
C PHE A 133 8.21 1.83 -6.71
N GLY A 134 9.22 2.32 -6.06
CA GLY A 134 10.14 1.41 -5.44
C GLY A 134 9.95 1.35 -3.92
N ASN A 135 10.57 0.35 -3.32
CA ASN A 135 10.47 0.06 -1.90
C ASN A 135 8.99 -0.08 -1.50
N ALA A 136 8.57 0.63 -0.47
CA ALA A 136 7.20 0.64 0.02
C ALA A 136 6.32 1.74 -0.63
N SER A 137 6.83 2.50 -1.60
CA SER A 137 6.00 3.44 -2.36
C SER A 137 4.95 2.68 -3.17
N HIS A 138 3.69 3.09 -3.04
CA HIS A 138 2.58 2.38 -3.68
C HIS A 138 1.43 3.31 -4.02
N LEU A 139 0.59 2.86 -4.94
CA LEU A 139 -0.67 3.48 -5.28
C LEU A 139 -1.81 2.67 -4.65
N SER A 140 -2.69 3.33 -3.92
CA SER A 140 -3.80 2.68 -3.26
C SER A 140 -5.14 3.03 -3.87
N PHE A 141 -6.02 2.02 -3.96
CA PHE A 141 -7.39 2.15 -4.44
C PHE A 141 -8.39 1.83 -3.34
N PHE A 142 -9.46 2.60 -3.27
CA PHE A 142 -10.59 2.24 -2.42
C PHE A 142 -11.37 1.06 -2.99
N LEU A 143 -11.60 0.04 -2.18
CA LEU A 143 -12.63 -0.96 -2.41
C LEU A 143 -13.94 -0.51 -1.76
N LYS A 144 -15.06 -0.82 -2.40
CA LYS A 144 -16.38 -0.63 -1.82
C LYS A 144 -16.52 -1.41 -0.51
N SER A 145 -17.29 -0.88 0.42
CA SER A 145 -17.38 -1.40 1.79
C SER A 145 -18.05 -2.78 1.91
N ASP A 146 -18.80 -3.21 0.91
CA ASP A 146 -19.51 -4.49 0.83
C ASP A 146 -18.70 -5.61 0.14
N ILE A 147 -17.51 -5.31 -0.39
CA ILE A 147 -16.67 -6.28 -1.09
C ILE A 147 -15.90 -7.15 -0.09
N ASP A 148 -15.83 -8.44 -0.36
CA ASP A 148 -14.89 -9.36 0.28
C ASP A 148 -13.48 -9.15 -0.32
N VAL A 149 -12.57 -8.64 0.49
CA VAL A 149 -11.22 -8.24 0.06
C VAL A 149 -10.39 -9.44 -0.40
N ASN A 150 -10.55 -10.63 0.21
CA ASN A 150 -9.85 -11.84 -0.24
C ASN A 150 -10.38 -12.32 -1.58
N LYS A 151 -11.71 -12.36 -1.74
CA LYS A 151 -12.35 -12.73 -3.01
C LYS A 151 -11.97 -11.78 -4.14
N PHE A 152 -11.91 -10.47 -3.86
CA PHE A 152 -11.40 -9.49 -4.82
C PHE A 152 -9.96 -9.80 -5.24
N GLY A 153 -9.07 -10.13 -4.30
CA GLY A 153 -7.68 -10.51 -4.59
C GLY A 153 -7.59 -11.73 -5.51
N GLU A 154 -8.41 -12.76 -5.28
CA GLU A 154 -8.48 -13.94 -6.16
C GLU A 154 -8.94 -13.58 -7.58
N GLU A 155 -9.99 -12.76 -7.66
CA GLU A 155 -10.54 -12.33 -8.95
C GLU A 155 -9.55 -11.44 -9.70
N LEU A 156 -8.85 -10.54 -9.02
CA LEU A 156 -7.82 -9.69 -9.59
C LEU A 156 -6.70 -10.50 -10.25
N GLU A 157 -6.10 -11.46 -9.53
CA GLU A 157 -5.09 -12.37 -10.13
C GLU A 157 -5.65 -13.12 -11.34
N SER A 158 -6.82 -13.72 -11.18
CA SER A 158 -7.44 -14.54 -12.22
C SER A 158 -7.73 -13.75 -13.49
N VAL A 159 -8.34 -12.57 -13.34
CA VAL A 159 -8.66 -11.68 -14.47
C VAL A 159 -7.40 -11.17 -15.15
N CYS A 160 -6.39 -10.76 -14.39
CA CYS A 160 -5.13 -10.29 -14.95
C CYS A 160 -4.42 -11.39 -15.75
N HIS A 161 -4.27 -12.58 -15.18
CA HIS A 161 -3.61 -13.70 -15.86
C HIS A 161 -4.39 -14.13 -17.11
N ALA A 162 -5.72 -14.20 -17.08
CA ALA A 162 -6.54 -14.50 -18.25
C ALA A 162 -6.41 -13.46 -19.37
N ASN A 163 -5.91 -12.26 -19.07
CA ASN A 163 -5.64 -11.21 -20.05
C ASN A 163 -4.14 -11.04 -20.37
N GLY A 164 -3.32 -12.05 -20.05
CA GLY A 164 -1.89 -12.05 -20.36
C GLY A 164 -1.00 -11.23 -19.42
N LEU A 165 -1.56 -10.66 -18.34
CA LEU A 165 -0.81 -9.89 -17.34
C LEU A 165 -0.28 -10.80 -16.22
N ASN A 166 0.57 -11.77 -16.60
CA ASN A 166 1.04 -12.85 -15.73
C ASN A 166 1.97 -12.39 -14.59
N ASN A 167 2.46 -11.14 -14.64
CA ASN A 167 3.29 -10.56 -13.59
C ASN A 167 2.49 -10.02 -12.41
N VAL A 168 1.17 -9.86 -12.56
CA VAL A 168 0.32 -9.40 -11.46
C VAL A 168 0.26 -10.51 -10.39
N GLN A 169 0.60 -10.14 -9.17
CA GLN A 169 0.71 -11.07 -8.05
C GLN A 169 0.15 -10.43 -6.79
N VAL A 170 -0.92 -11.01 -6.25
CA VAL A 170 -1.44 -10.62 -4.94
C VAL A 170 -0.58 -11.28 -3.85
N HIS A 171 -0.09 -10.49 -2.90
CA HIS A 171 0.73 -11.00 -1.81
C HIS A 171 -0.11 -11.84 -0.84
N ARG A 172 0.48 -12.94 -0.36
CA ARG A 172 -0.12 -13.80 0.66
C ARG A 172 0.29 -13.30 2.04
N LYS A 173 -0.58 -13.37 3.02
CA LYS A 173 -0.22 -12.99 4.39
C LYS A 173 0.60 -14.07 5.14
N VAL A 174 0.95 -15.14 4.46
CA VAL A 174 1.84 -16.20 4.94
C VAL A 174 3.22 -16.08 4.31
N ASP A 175 4.25 -16.58 4.98
CA ASP A 175 5.62 -16.60 4.44
C ASP A 175 5.68 -17.52 3.21
N VAL A 176 6.19 -16.99 2.10
CA VAL A 176 6.36 -17.71 0.83
C VAL A 176 7.80 -17.51 0.35
N LYS A 177 8.55 -18.61 0.27
CA LYS A 177 10.00 -18.60 -0.01
C LYS A 177 10.37 -19.02 -1.43
N SER A 178 9.40 -19.59 -2.19
CA SER A 178 9.62 -20.06 -3.55
C SER A 178 8.38 -19.87 -4.43
N ARG A 179 8.53 -20.02 -5.74
CA ARG A 179 7.40 -20.01 -6.69
C ARG A 179 6.46 -21.18 -6.48
N GLU A 180 6.98 -22.32 -6.06
CA GLU A 180 6.20 -23.51 -5.76
C GLU A 180 5.36 -23.27 -4.50
N ASP A 181 5.95 -22.73 -3.44
CA ASP A 181 5.23 -22.34 -2.23
C ASP A 181 4.12 -21.34 -2.54
N LEU A 182 4.40 -20.33 -3.39
CA LEU A 182 3.41 -19.34 -3.79
C LEU A 182 2.20 -19.98 -4.48
N SER A 183 2.42 -20.96 -5.36
CA SER A 183 1.34 -21.64 -6.07
C SER A 183 0.45 -22.49 -5.17
N SER A 184 1.01 -23.03 -4.09
CA SER A 184 0.33 -23.87 -3.11
C SER A 184 -0.19 -23.11 -1.88
N ALA A 185 0.27 -21.89 -1.66
CA ALA A 185 -0.11 -21.09 -0.50
C ALA A 185 -1.61 -20.77 -0.47
N SER A 186 -2.16 -20.72 0.73
CA SER A 186 -3.54 -20.28 0.96
C SER A 186 -3.78 -18.89 0.33
N LYS A 187 -4.92 -18.74 -0.32
CA LYS A 187 -5.37 -17.47 -0.92
C LYS A 187 -5.99 -16.53 0.12
N LYS A 188 -5.38 -16.47 1.30
CA LYS A 188 -5.67 -15.45 2.31
C LYS A 188 -4.69 -14.30 2.13
N PHE A 189 -5.19 -13.17 1.70
CA PHE A 189 -4.40 -12.00 1.34
C PHE A 189 -4.57 -10.86 2.33
N ALA A 190 -5.81 -10.66 2.81
CA ALA A 190 -6.18 -9.48 3.56
C ALA A 190 -5.71 -9.53 5.01
N ILE A 191 -5.19 -8.39 5.48
CA ILE A 191 -5.18 -8.04 6.89
C ILE A 191 -6.39 -7.14 7.13
N ASP A 192 -7.22 -7.45 8.13
CA ASP A 192 -8.48 -6.79 8.43
C ASP A 192 -8.70 -6.53 9.93
N GLN A 193 -7.68 -6.76 10.74
CA GLN A 193 -7.72 -6.60 12.20
C GLN A 193 -6.61 -5.65 12.66
N PHE A 194 -6.91 -4.36 12.61
CA PHE A 194 -6.01 -3.33 13.12
C PHE A 194 -6.61 -2.64 14.35
N PRO A 195 -5.80 -2.35 15.37
CA PRO A 195 -6.27 -1.65 16.57
C PRO A 195 -6.26 -0.13 16.43
N GLY A 196 -6.90 0.55 17.36
CA GLY A 196 -6.81 1.99 17.56
C GLY A 196 -7.38 2.79 16.39
N SER A 197 -6.64 3.77 15.89
CA SER A 197 -7.08 4.65 14.79
C SER A 197 -7.27 3.92 13.46
N PHE A 198 -6.71 2.72 13.31
CA PHE A 198 -6.88 1.86 12.14
C PHE A 198 -8.05 0.87 12.27
N ASP A 199 -8.82 0.90 13.35
CA ASP A 199 -10.00 0.03 13.48
C ASP A 199 -10.97 0.24 12.32
N GLY A 200 -11.28 -0.86 11.61
CA GLY A 200 -12.08 -0.86 10.39
C GLY A 200 -11.29 -0.74 9.08
N TRP A 201 -9.94 -0.76 9.13
CA TRP A 201 -9.11 -0.88 7.93
C TRP A 201 -8.97 -2.35 7.51
N ALA A 202 -9.11 -2.61 6.22
CA ALA A 202 -8.75 -3.90 5.61
C ALA A 202 -7.99 -3.66 4.32
N LEU A 203 -6.90 -4.39 4.09
CA LEU A 203 -6.04 -4.17 2.93
C LEU A 203 -5.44 -5.44 2.33
N ILE A 204 -5.07 -5.36 1.06
CA ILE A 204 -4.16 -6.29 0.37
C ILE A 204 -3.11 -5.50 -0.40
N TYR A 205 -1.92 -6.10 -0.55
CA TYR A 205 -0.88 -5.60 -1.44
C TYR A 205 -0.73 -6.46 -2.68
N VAL A 206 -0.36 -5.82 -3.80
CA VAL A 206 -0.27 -6.45 -5.12
C VAL A 206 0.94 -5.91 -5.86
N LYS A 207 1.70 -6.77 -6.54
CA LYS A 207 2.60 -6.31 -7.60
C LYS A 207 1.82 -6.16 -8.90
N GLY A 208 1.86 -4.99 -9.47
CA GLY A 208 1.26 -4.68 -10.76
C GLY A 208 2.06 -5.23 -11.93
N PRO A 209 1.54 -5.09 -13.17
CA PRO A 209 2.12 -5.70 -14.37
C PRO A 209 3.56 -5.24 -14.67
N ASN A 210 3.96 -4.04 -14.24
CA ASN A 210 5.31 -3.51 -14.41
C ASN A 210 6.18 -3.60 -13.15
N GLY A 211 5.67 -4.26 -12.08
CA GLY A 211 6.37 -4.42 -10.81
C GLY A 211 6.10 -3.31 -9.79
N GLU A 212 5.22 -2.37 -10.12
CA GLU A 212 4.74 -1.35 -9.19
C GLU A 212 4.03 -1.99 -8.00
N GLN A 213 4.16 -1.37 -6.84
CA GLN A 213 3.41 -1.75 -5.65
C GLN A 213 2.04 -1.10 -5.70
N LEU A 214 1.00 -1.90 -5.55
CA LEU A 214 -0.39 -1.46 -5.45
C LEU A 214 -0.96 -1.90 -4.11
N GLU A 215 -1.87 -1.10 -3.57
CA GLU A 215 -2.68 -1.46 -2.42
C GLU A 215 -4.16 -1.35 -2.78
N PHE A 216 -4.97 -2.24 -2.26
CA PHE A 216 -6.41 -2.13 -2.32
C PHE A 216 -6.94 -2.24 -0.90
N ASN A 217 -7.72 -1.23 -0.48
CA ASN A 217 -8.17 -1.17 0.90
C ASN A 217 -9.65 -0.79 1.05
N GLN A 218 -10.21 -1.18 2.18
CA GLN A 218 -11.48 -0.70 2.69
C GLN A 218 -11.24 0.10 3.94
N VAL A 219 -12.02 1.16 4.11
CA VAL A 219 -11.97 2.01 5.29
C VAL A 219 -13.37 2.11 5.90
N LYS A 220 -13.55 1.55 7.08
CA LYS A 220 -14.84 1.45 7.79
C LYS A 220 -14.70 1.97 9.23
N VAL A 221 -15.81 2.06 9.93
CA VAL A 221 -15.90 2.37 11.38
C VAL A 221 -15.00 3.54 11.81
N THR A 222 -14.22 3.35 12.87
CA THR A 222 -13.36 4.37 13.49
C THR A 222 -12.36 4.98 12.52
N CYS A 223 -11.75 4.17 11.67
CA CYS A 223 -10.79 4.67 10.68
C CYS A 223 -11.46 5.61 9.68
N LYS A 224 -12.64 5.26 9.17
CA LYS A 224 -13.43 6.11 8.27
C LYS A 224 -13.76 7.45 8.92
N ASP A 225 -14.21 7.44 10.17
CA ASP A 225 -14.57 8.66 10.90
C ASP A 225 -13.37 9.59 11.07
N ASN A 226 -12.17 9.02 11.29
CA ASN A 226 -10.93 9.79 11.38
C ASN A 226 -10.60 10.50 10.05
N PHE A 227 -10.70 9.80 8.92
CA PHE A 227 -10.46 10.41 7.59
C PHE A 227 -11.48 11.50 7.29
N ILE A 228 -12.77 11.25 7.53
CA ILE A 228 -13.84 12.24 7.32
C ILE A 228 -13.59 13.48 8.18
N SER A 229 -13.24 13.30 9.46
CA SER A 229 -12.96 14.41 10.37
C SER A 229 -11.75 15.23 9.90
N ALA A 230 -10.69 14.57 9.45
CA ALA A 230 -9.50 15.25 8.91
C ALA A 230 -9.82 15.99 7.61
N GLN A 231 -10.59 15.39 6.71
CA GLN A 231 -11.02 16.02 5.46
C GLN A 231 -11.92 17.24 5.72
N GLN A 232 -12.86 17.15 6.66
CA GLN A 232 -13.71 18.27 7.05
C GLN A 232 -12.91 19.42 7.65
N LEU A 233 -11.90 19.12 8.47
CA LEU A 233 -10.98 20.12 8.99
C LEU A 233 -10.18 20.78 7.88
N TYR A 234 -9.64 20.00 6.96
CA TYR A 234 -8.93 20.51 5.78
C TYR A 234 -9.84 21.44 4.96
N ASN A 235 -11.04 20.97 4.62
CA ASN A 235 -12.01 21.74 3.85
C ASN A 235 -12.29 23.10 4.50
N ARG A 236 -12.51 23.13 5.82
CA ARG A 236 -12.77 24.38 6.55
C ARG A 236 -11.58 25.34 6.51
N LEU A 237 -10.36 24.84 6.64
CA LEU A 237 -9.16 25.69 6.69
C LEU A 237 -8.68 26.13 5.31
N ALA A 238 -8.85 25.29 4.29
CA ALA A 238 -8.44 25.55 2.91
C ALA A 238 -9.54 26.20 2.04
N GLY A 239 -10.77 26.31 2.55
CA GLY A 239 -11.90 26.81 1.78
C GLY A 239 -12.37 25.87 0.67
N THR A 240 -12.12 24.58 0.80
CA THR A 240 -12.50 23.54 -0.16
C THR A 240 -13.77 22.79 0.26
N LYS A 241 -14.30 21.92 -0.60
CA LYS A 241 -15.54 21.17 -0.35
C LYS A 241 -15.39 19.72 -0.85
N TYR A 242 -14.25 19.10 -0.58
CA TYR A 242 -14.07 17.68 -0.90
C TYR A 242 -14.99 16.82 -0.02
N GLU A 243 -15.54 15.77 -0.62
CA GLU A 243 -16.43 14.84 0.07
C GLU A 243 -15.79 13.44 0.11
N TRP A 244 -16.04 12.73 1.19
CA TRP A 244 -15.63 11.34 1.30
C TRP A 244 -16.36 10.50 0.23
N PRO A 245 -15.65 9.59 -0.47
CA PRO A 245 -16.31 8.74 -1.46
C PRO A 245 -17.46 7.94 -0.83
N THR A 246 -18.65 8.14 -1.35
CA THR A 246 -19.85 7.37 -1.00
C THR A 246 -20.02 6.28 -2.04
N GLY A 247 -19.70 5.04 -1.68
CA GLY A 247 -19.89 3.89 -2.54
C GLY A 247 -20.86 2.91 -1.95
#